data_1ebe83bf72da0f03c9954ca2b88a719f
#
_entry.id   1ebe83bf72da0f03c9954ca2b88a719f
#
_cell.length_a   1.000
_cell.length_b   1.000
_cell.length_c   1.000
_cell.angle_alpha   90.00
_cell.angle_beta   90.00
_cell.angle_gamma   90.00
#
_symmetry.space_group_name_H-M   'P 1'
#
loop_
_entity.id
_entity.type
_entity.pdbx_description
1 polymer ?
#
loop_
_entity_poly.entity_id
_entity_poly.type
_entity_poly.pdbx_seq_one_letter_code
_entity_poly.pdbx_strand_id
1 'polypeptide(L)'
;MNFLGRHFFKWLWKVVVFVLLLAAVLAAASLGRRHGLSAAVASYAAGLSLCLAVMFGRWLPSLHRVTHRTVAADLREAFPEGGYCFYGRDPSFPLIWNLRQVVPTVDSEAALKRTLADAPQTVVIAQTKNNRPPPAIPAQLKQLREFESGDEGMVFRIYRLSE
;
A
#
# COMPACT_ATOMS: atom_id res chain seq x y z
N MET A 1 7.55 -5.34 -13.11
CA MET A 1 6.70 -4.42 -13.93
C MET A 1 7.42 -3.07 -13.97
N ASN A 2 7.87 -2.62 -15.16
CA ASN A 2 8.80 -1.50 -15.31
C ASN A 2 8.17 -0.15 -14.91
N PHE A 3 8.98 0.74 -14.34
CA PHE A 3 8.62 2.10 -13.89
C PHE A 3 7.87 2.91 -14.97
N LEU A 4 8.25 2.79 -16.24
CA LEU A 4 7.57 3.37 -17.41
C LEU A 4 6.11 2.92 -17.54
N GLY A 5 5.79 1.67 -17.25
CA GLY A 5 4.42 1.15 -17.34
C GLY A 5 3.46 1.78 -16.33
N ARG A 6 3.93 2.10 -15.12
CA ARG A 6 3.09 2.73 -14.09
C ARG A 6 2.73 4.18 -14.40
N HIS A 7 3.67 4.95 -14.95
CA HIS A 7 3.43 6.34 -15.35
C HIS A 7 2.52 6.41 -16.58
N PHE A 8 2.76 5.55 -17.56
CA PHE A 8 1.91 5.44 -18.76
C PHE A 8 0.47 5.08 -18.39
N PHE A 9 0.27 4.12 -17.48
CA PHE A 9 -1.05 3.70 -17.05
C PHE A 9 -1.80 4.78 -16.26
N LYS A 10 -1.09 5.56 -15.43
CA LYS A 10 -1.66 6.71 -14.71
C LYS A 10 -2.09 7.83 -15.67
N TRP A 11 -1.31 8.06 -16.73
CA TRP A 11 -1.63 9.05 -17.74
C TRP A 11 -2.80 8.62 -18.61
N LEU A 12 -2.77 7.39 -19.10
CA LEU A 12 -3.86 6.80 -19.89
C LEU A 12 -5.22 6.89 -19.17
N TRP A 13 -5.22 6.64 -17.87
CA TRP A 13 -6.41 6.73 -17.05
C TRP A 13 -7.01 8.15 -17.00
N LYS A 14 -6.17 9.17 -16.87
CA LYS A 14 -6.61 10.57 -16.89
C LYS A 14 -7.24 10.91 -18.24
N VAL A 15 -6.66 10.42 -19.34
CA VAL A 15 -7.20 10.61 -20.68
C VAL A 15 -8.57 9.93 -20.82
N VAL A 16 -8.73 8.70 -20.35
CA VAL A 16 -10.02 7.98 -20.40
C VAL A 16 -11.11 8.73 -19.64
N VAL A 17 -10.83 9.18 -18.41
CA VAL A 17 -11.79 9.96 -17.62
C VAL A 17 -12.15 11.27 -18.33
N PHE A 18 -11.17 11.98 -18.89
CA PHE A 18 -11.40 13.21 -19.62
C PHE A 18 -12.28 12.99 -20.85
N VAL A 19 -12.01 11.94 -21.63
CA VAL A 19 -12.81 11.58 -22.83
C VAL A 19 -14.25 11.23 -22.44
N LEU A 20 -14.46 10.48 -21.37
CA LEU A 20 -15.80 10.15 -20.86
C LEU A 20 -16.58 11.39 -20.43
N LEU A 21 -15.93 12.32 -19.72
CA LEU A 21 -16.55 13.59 -19.32
C LEU A 21 -16.93 14.44 -20.54
N LEU A 22 -16.02 14.55 -21.51
CA LEU A 22 -16.28 15.28 -22.74
C LEU A 22 -17.45 14.67 -23.52
N ALA A 23 -17.48 13.35 -23.66
CA ALA A 23 -18.57 12.63 -24.30
C ALA A 23 -19.91 12.85 -23.58
N ALA A 24 -19.94 12.86 -22.25
CA ALA A 24 -21.12 13.14 -21.46
C ALA A 24 -21.66 14.58 -21.69
N VAL A 25 -20.75 15.55 -21.74
CA VAL A 25 -21.13 16.96 -22.03
C VAL A 25 -21.69 17.12 -23.44
N LEU A 26 -21.04 16.52 -24.43
CA LEU A 26 -21.51 16.57 -25.84
C LEU A 26 -22.85 15.85 -25.99
N ALA A 27 -23.05 14.71 -25.37
CA ALA A 27 -24.33 14.00 -25.37
C ALA A 27 -25.43 14.84 -24.71
N ALA A 28 -25.14 15.45 -23.54
CA ALA A 28 -26.10 16.34 -22.87
C ALA A 28 -26.49 17.55 -23.73
N ALA A 29 -25.51 18.18 -24.38
CA ALA A 29 -25.77 19.31 -25.30
C ALA A 29 -26.60 18.90 -26.53
N SER A 30 -26.34 17.74 -27.10
CA SER A 30 -27.08 17.23 -28.29
C SER A 30 -28.52 16.84 -27.93
N LEU A 31 -28.71 16.17 -26.79
CA LEU A 31 -30.04 15.79 -26.30
C LEU A 31 -30.86 16.99 -25.84
N GLY A 32 -30.23 17.99 -25.23
CA GLY A 32 -30.88 19.23 -24.85
C GLY A 32 -31.44 20.01 -26.04
N ARG A 33 -30.72 20.00 -27.16
CA ARG A 33 -31.19 20.63 -28.41
C ARG A 33 -32.40 19.90 -29.05
N ARG A 34 -32.50 18.58 -28.87
CA ARG A 34 -33.53 17.74 -29.49
C ARG A 34 -34.76 17.51 -28.60
N HIS A 35 -34.55 17.35 -27.31
CA HIS A 35 -35.55 16.85 -26.36
C HIS A 35 -35.77 17.76 -25.13
N GLY A 36 -35.16 18.94 -25.13
CA GLY A 36 -35.34 19.93 -24.06
C GLY A 36 -34.41 19.76 -22.85
N LEU A 37 -34.54 20.70 -21.89
CA LEU A 37 -33.64 20.85 -20.78
C LEU A 37 -33.60 19.62 -19.84
N SER A 38 -34.74 18.96 -19.65
CA SER A 38 -34.84 17.76 -18.77
C SER A 38 -33.99 16.60 -19.29
N ALA A 39 -33.98 16.37 -20.60
CA ALA A 39 -33.17 15.33 -21.22
C ALA A 39 -31.66 15.64 -21.12
N ALA A 40 -31.30 16.92 -21.23
CA ALA A 40 -29.91 17.36 -21.07
C ALA A 40 -29.43 17.13 -19.63
N VAL A 41 -30.23 17.51 -18.64
CA VAL A 41 -29.90 17.30 -17.21
C VAL A 41 -29.78 15.81 -16.90
N ALA A 42 -30.73 14.99 -17.34
CA ALA A 42 -30.71 13.55 -17.11
C ALA A 42 -29.45 12.89 -17.72
N SER A 43 -29.08 13.23 -18.96
CA SER A 43 -27.90 12.65 -19.60
C SER A 43 -26.59 13.13 -18.98
N TYR A 44 -26.52 14.38 -18.53
CA TYR A 44 -25.36 14.89 -17.77
C TYR A 44 -25.21 14.17 -16.43
N ALA A 45 -26.32 14.02 -15.68
CA ALA A 45 -26.33 13.30 -14.41
C ALA A 45 -25.90 11.82 -14.58
N ALA A 46 -26.38 11.15 -15.61
CA ALA A 46 -25.97 9.77 -15.93
C ALA A 46 -24.49 9.68 -16.29
N GLY A 47 -23.97 10.59 -17.10
CA GLY A 47 -22.55 10.66 -17.46
C GLY A 47 -21.67 10.94 -16.24
N LEU A 48 -22.06 11.86 -15.37
CA LEU A 48 -21.35 12.15 -14.12
C LEU A 48 -21.35 10.95 -13.18
N SER A 49 -22.48 10.27 -13.03
CA SER A 49 -22.60 9.06 -12.21
C SER A 49 -21.72 7.94 -12.71
N LEU A 50 -21.65 7.74 -14.04
CA LEU A 50 -20.75 6.77 -14.66
C LEU A 50 -19.27 7.09 -14.38
N CYS A 51 -18.88 8.36 -14.55
CA CYS A 51 -17.51 8.80 -14.24
C CYS A 51 -17.17 8.57 -12.76
N LEU A 52 -18.08 8.90 -11.85
CA LEU A 52 -17.91 8.64 -10.42
C LEU A 52 -17.80 7.14 -10.13
N ALA A 53 -18.67 6.31 -10.71
CA ALA A 53 -18.61 4.85 -10.55
C ALA A 53 -17.27 4.27 -11.03
N VAL A 54 -16.77 4.74 -12.17
CA VAL A 54 -15.47 4.35 -12.71
C VAL A 54 -14.33 4.84 -11.80
N MET A 55 -14.37 6.06 -11.30
CA MET A 55 -13.38 6.59 -10.37
C MET A 55 -13.40 5.83 -9.03
N PHE A 56 -14.56 5.64 -8.45
CA PHE A 56 -14.73 4.92 -7.19
C PHE A 56 -14.40 3.43 -7.33
N GLY A 57 -14.83 2.77 -8.41
CA GLY A 57 -14.50 1.37 -8.69
C GLY A 57 -12.99 1.10 -8.75
N ARG A 58 -12.20 2.10 -9.16
CA ARG A 58 -10.75 2.03 -9.12
C ARG A 58 -10.17 2.40 -7.75
N TRP A 59 -10.86 3.26 -7.01
CA TRP A 59 -10.40 3.75 -5.69
C TRP A 59 -10.73 2.75 -4.57
N LEU A 60 -11.88 2.08 -4.66
CA LEU A 60 -12.27 1.04 -3.70
C LEU A 60 -11.21 -0.07 -3.51
N PRO A 61 -10.62 -0.66 -4.57
CA PRO A 61 -9.56 -1.65 -4.39
C PRO A 61 -8.31 -1.07 -3.71
N SER A 62 -8.08 0.26 -3.82
CA SER A 62 -6.95 0.89 -3.13
C SER A 62 -7.20 1.07 -1.63
N LEU A 63 -8.46 1.09 -1.19
CA LEU A 63 -8.82 1.14 0.23
C LEU A 63 -8.61 -0.21 0.94
N HIS A 64 -8.62 -1.31 0.19
CA HIS A 64 -8.30 -2.65 0.69
C HIS A 64 -6.80 -2.99 0.60
N ARG A 65 -5.97 -2.03 0.18
CA ARG A 65 -4.53 -2.26 0.17
C ARG A 65 -4.03 -2.47 1.59
N VAL A 66 -3.14 -3.43 1.73
CA VAL A 66 -2.41 -3.66 2.97
C VAL A 66 -1.73 -2.35 3.38
N THR A 67 -2.21 -1.75 4.44
CA THR A 67 -1.69 -0.51 5.00
C THR A 67 -0.79 -0.82 6.17
N HIS A 68 0.06 0.13 6.58
CA HIS A 68 0.86 -0.02 7.80
C HIS A 68 0.02 -0.35 9.04
N ARG A 69 -1.25 0.11 9.05
CA ARG A 69 -2.20 -0.17 10.14
C ARG A 69 -2.65 -1.64 10.15
N THR A 70 -2.94 -2.21 8.99
CA THR A 70 -3.34 -3.63 8.90
C THR A 70 -2.17 -4.54 9.23
N VAL A 71 -0.97 -4.25 8.70
CA VAL A 71 0.27 -4.98 9.04
C VAL A 71 0.52 -4.95 10.55
N ALA A 72 0.40 -3.77 11.18
CA ALA A 72 0.59 -3.65 12.62
C ALA A 72 -0.49 -4.38 13.44
N ALA A 73 -1.73 -4.43 12.95
CA ALA A 73 -2.80 -5.19 13.59
C ALA A 73 -2.51 -6.70 13.54
N ASP A 74 -2.17 -7.21 12.36
CA ASP A 74 -1.83 -8.62 12.14
C ASP A 74 -0.60 -9.05 12.97
N LEU A 75 0.40 -8.16 13.06
CA LEU A 75 1.58 -8.44 13.88
C LEU A 75 1.24 -8.52 15.38
N ARG A 76 0.44 -7.60 15.89
CA ARG A 76 0.01 -7.60 17.29
C ARG A 76 -0.87 -8.81 17.64
N GLU A 77 -1.70 -9.24 16.71
CA GLU A 77 -2.54 -10.43 16.87
C GLU A 77 -1.68 -11.70 16.86
N ALA A 78 -0.73 -11.80 15.93
CA ALA A 78 0.13 -12.97 15.78
C ALA A 78 1.21 -13.08 16.90
N PHE A 79 1.65 -11.95 17.45
CA PHE A 79 2.75 -11.87 18.42
C PHE A 79 2.40 -10.89 19.56
N PRO A 80 1.38 -11.18 20.39
CA PRO A 80 0.87 -10.25 21.40
C PRO A 80 1.88 -9.90 22.47
N GLU A 81 2.75 -10.84 22.83
CA GLU A 81 3.79 -10.67 23.87
C GLU A 81 5.17 -10.42 23.29
N GLY A 82 5.31 -10.40 21.97
CA GLY A 82 6.58 -10.24 21.28
C GLY A 82 7.09 -8.81 21.30
N GLY A 83 8.36 -8.64 21.67
CA GLY A 83 9.09 -7.43 21.31
C GLY A 83 9.29 -7.37 19.81
N TYR A 84 9.36 -6.16 19.23
CA TYR A 84 9.68 -5.98 17.83
C TYR A 84 11.01 -5.25 17.67
N CYS A 85 11.75 -5.59 16.63
CA CYS A 85 12.98 -4.92 16.24
C CYS A 85 12.96 -4.65 14.74
N PHE A 86 13.30 -3.43 14.33
CA PHE A 86 13.50 -3.12 12.92
C PHE A 86 14.94 -3.41 12.52
N TYR A 87 15.13 -4.21 11.47
CA TYR A 87 16.43 -4.50 10.90
C TYR A 87 16.61 -3.78 9.58
N GLY A 88 17.54 -2.83 9.52
CA GLY A 88 17.86 -2.02 8.36
C GLY A 88 17.99 -0.53 8.67
N ARG A 89 18.41 0.24 7.66
CA ARG A 89 18.73 1.67 7.82
C ARG A 89 17.50 2.60 7.80
N ASP A 90 16.43 2.16 7.16
CA ASP A 90 15.26 3.03 6.90
C ASP A 90 14.00 2.41 7.55
N PRO A 91 13.77 2.61 8.86
CA PRO A 91 12.59 2.07 9.51
C PRO A 91 11.31 2.76 9.02
N SER A 92 10.22 2.01 8.93
CA SER A 92 8.91 2.58 8.64
C SER A 92 8.30 3.20 9.89
N PHE A 93 8.42 4.52 10.04
CA PHE A 93 7.78 5.24 11.14
C PHE A 93 6.26 5.02 11.22
N PRO A 94 5.50 5.01 10.10
CA PRO A 94 4.07 4.70 10.15
C PRO A 94 3.76 3.31 10.71
N LEU A 95 4.59 2.30 10.42
CA LEU A 95 4.42 0.96 10.99
C LEU A 95 4.74 0.94 12.49
N ILE A 96 5.87 1.55 12.90
CA ILE A 96 6.28 1.67 14.30
C ILE A 96 5.18 2.37 15.12
N TRP A 97 4.65 3.49 14.60
CA TRP A 97 3.58 4.22 15.26
C TRP A 97 2.33 3.36 15.49
N ASN A 98 1.96 2.56 14.48
CA ASN A 98 0.80 1.68 14.58
C ASN A 98 1.04 0.45 15.46
N LEU A 99 2.28 0.04 15.69
CA LEU A 99 2.61 -1.04 16.65
C LEU A 99 2.39 -0.60 18.11
N ARG A 100 2.35 0.71 18.39
CA ARG A 100 2.09 1.30 19.73
C ARG A 100 3.07 0.87 20.80
N GLN A 101 4.31 0.57 20.43
CA GLN A 101 5.38 0.23 21.35
C GLN A 101 6.72 0.73 20.82
N VAL A 102 7.72 0.78 21.70
CA VAL A 102 9.08 1.15 21.32
C VAL A 102 9.67 0.00 20.49
N VAL A 103 10.05 0.32 19.24
CA VAL A 103 10.67 -0.63 18.32
C VAL A 103 12.11 -0.17 18.06
N PRO A 104 13.12 -0.82 18.65
CA PRO A 104 14.50 -0.49 18.36
C PRO A 104 14.83 -0.76 16.91
N THR A 105 15.67 0.08 16.33
CA THR A 105 16.19 -0.08 14.98
C THR A 105 17.65 -0.47 15.06
N VAL A 106 18.00 -1.56 14.38
CA VAL A 106 19.38 -2.05 14.27
C VAL A 106 19.78 -2.13 12.80
N ASP A 107 20.97 -1.65 12.49
CA ASP A 107 21.48 -1.54 11.13
C ASP A 107 22.60 -2.53 10.81
N SER A 108 23.06 -3.28 11.83
CA SER A 108 24.14 -4.24 11.69
C SER A 108 23.77 -5.62 12.23
N GLU A 109 24.35 -6.65 11.63
CA GLU A 109 24.16 -8.03 12.06
C GLU A 109 24.62 -8.26 13.51
N ALA A 110 25.70 -7.58 13.91
CA ALA A 110 26.23 -7.69 15.27
C ALA A 110 25.27 -7.11 16.30
N ALA A 111 24.63 -5.96 15.99
CA ALA A 111 23.61 -5.36 16.85
C ALA A 111 22.36 -6.24 16.91
N LEU A 112 21.94 -6.79 15.75
CA LEU A 112 20.81 -7.71 15.70
C LEU A 112 21.05 -8.97 16.55
N LYS A 113 22.23 -9.58 16.46
CA LYS A 113 22.60 -10.76 17.29
C LYS A 113 22.53 -10.44 18.79
N ARG A 114 23.00 -9.26 19.21
CA ARG A 114 22.91 -8.84 20.61
C ARG A 114 21.45 -8.69 21.04
N THR A 115 20.64 -7.98 20.26
CA THR A 115 19.21 -7.81 20.56
C THR A 115 18.48 -9.15 20.70
N LEU A 116 18.80 -10.12 19.81
CA LEU A 116 18.20 -11.46 19.87
C LEU A 116 18.76 -12.32 20.99
N ALA A 117 19.99 -12.10 21.43
CA ALA A 117 20.54 -12.77 22.61
C ALA A 117 19.87 -12.29 23.91
N ASP A 118 19.60 -10.98 23.99
CA ASP A 118 18.94 -10.37 25.14
C ASP A 118 17.43 -10.72 25.18
N ALA A 119 16.80 -10.85 24.02
CA ALA A 119 15.38 -11.14 23.89
C ALA A 119 15.11 -12.10 22.70
N PRO A 120 15.23 -13.43 22.89
CA PRO A 120 15.11 -14.41 21.79
C PRO A 120 13.74 -14.43 21.12
N GLN A 121 12.69 -13.99 21.83
CA GLN A 121 11.32 -13.95 21.31
C GLN A 121 11.05 -12.74 20.40
N THR A 122 12.04 -11.87 20.21
CA THR A 122 11.90 -10.66 19.40
C THR A 122 11.57 -11.00 17.95
N VAL A 123 10.53 -10.35 17.45
CA VAL A 123 10.12 -10.41 16.05
C VAL A 123 10.91 -9.37 15.26
N VAL A 124 11.66 -9.83 14.28
CA VAL A 124 12.49 -8.96 13.43
C VAL A 124 11.71 -8.56 12.20
N ILE A 125 11.59 -7.26 11.96
CA ILE A 125 10.93 -6.68 10.81
C ILE A 125 11.98 -6.11 9.87
N ALA A 126 12.13 -6.68 8.69
CA ALA A 126 12.97 -6.14 7.63
C ALA A 126 12.11 -5.51 6.55
N GLN A 127 12.46 -4.28 6.17
CA GLN A 127 11.78 -3.56 5.11
C GLN A 127 12.62 -3.51 3.85
N THR A 128 11.99 -3.75 2.72
CA THR A 128 12.58 -3.59 1.40
C THR A 128 11.77 -2.59 0.60
N LYS A 129 12.43 -1.63 -0.02
CA LYS A 129 11.81 -0.70 -0.97
C LYS A 129 12.08 -1.21 -2.39
N ASN A 130 11.12 -1.09 -3.31
CA ASN A 130 11.14 -1.69 -4.67
C ASN A 130 12.44 -1.57 -5.48
N ASN A 131 13.35 -0.67 -5.11
CA ASN A 131 14.59 -0.42 -5.84
C ASN A 131 15.86 -0.67 -5.00
N ARG A 132 15.71 -1.21 -3.78
CA ARG A 132 16.86 -1.51 -2.92
C ARG A 132 16.90 -3.00 -2.62
N PRO A 133 18.07 -3.63 -2.68
CA PRO A 133 18.21 -5.03 -2.26
C PRO A 133 17.78 -5.16 -0.79
N PRO A 134 17.17 -6.28 -0.41
CA PRO A 134 16.88 -6.56 1.00
C PRO A 134 18.18 -6.58 1.81
N PRO A 135 18.13 -6.19 3.09
CA PRO A 135 19.29 -6.39 3.96
C PRO A 135 19.64 -7.88 4.00
N ALA A 136 20.93 -8.19 4.10
CA ALA A 136 21.38 -9.57 4.26
C ALA A 136 20.80 -10.13 5.57
N ILE A 137 19.95 -11.13 5.46
CA ILE A 137 19.29 -11.75 6.62
C ILE A 137 20.17 -12.87 7.15
N PRO A 138 20.52 -12.88 8.45
CA PRO A 138 21.26 -13.98 9.06
C PRO A 138 20.55 -15.32 8.91
N ALA A 139 21.29 -16.39 8.58
CA ALA A 139 20.74 -17.72 8.30
C ALA A 139 19.96 -18.34 9.47
N GLN A 140 20.21 -17.87 10.70
CA GLN A 140 19.48 -18.29 11.90
C GLN A 140 18.07 -17.72 12.03
N LEU A 141 17.66 -16.81 11.14
CA LEU A 141 16.33 -16.22 11.13
C LEU A 141 15.44 -16.91 10.10
N LYS A 142 14.31 -17.42 10.55
CA LYS A 142 13.28 -17.99 9.70
C LYS A 142 12.27 -16.93 9.32
N GLN A 143 11.99 -16.78 8.04
CA GLN A 143 10.91 -15.93 7.57
C GLN A 143 9.56 -16.54 7.91
N LEU A 144 8.72 -15.77 8.59
CA LEU A 144 7.38 -16.21 9.00
C LEU A 144 6.30 -15.69 8.06
N ARG A 145 6.37 -14.40 7.70
CA ARG A 145 5.37 -13.72 6.86
C ARG A 145 6.01 -12.67 5.96
N GLU A 146 5.29 -12.32 4.92
CA GLU A 146 5.62 -11.21 4.03
C GLU A 146 4.37 -10.40 3.75
N PHE A 147 4.48 -9.07 3.80
CA PHE A 147 3.41 -8.13 3.52
C PHE A 147 3.86 -7.14 2.45
N GLU A 148 3.12 -7.02 1.38
CA GLU A 148 3.33 -5.98 0.39
C GLU A 148 2.46 -4.76 0.71
N SER A 149 3.09 -3.63 1.01
CA SER A 149 2.37 -2.36 1.15
C SER A 149 2.00 -1.79 -0.21
N GLY A 150 0.71 -1.58 -0.42
CA GLY A 150 0.19 -1.09 -1.71
C GLY A 150 0.61 0.32 -2.09
N ASP A 151 0.98 1.17 -1.14
CA ASP A 151 1.15 2.60 -1.40
C ASP A 151 2.52 3.01 -1.91
N GLU A 152 3.59 2.30 -1.55
CA GLU A 152 4.97 2.67 -1.90
C GLU A 152 5.79 1.52 -2.50
N GLY A 153 5.17 0.37 -2.76
CA GLY A 153 5.89 -0.84 -3.17
C GLY A 153 6.92 -1.28 -2.11
N MET A 154 6.57 -1.05 -0.86
CA MET A 154 7.34 -1.56 0.26
C MET A 154 6.93 -2.99 0.56
N VAL A 155 7.92 -3.82 0.86
CA VAL A 155 7.71 -5.18 1.32
C VAL A 155 8.26 -5.29 2.73
N PHE A 156 7.41 -5.74 3.66
CA PHE A 156 7.79 -6.04 5.02
C PHE A 156 7.95 -7.56 5.16
N ARG A 157 9.12 -7.99 5.55
CA ARG A 157 9.41 -9.40 5.86
C ARG A 157 9.59 -9.56 7.35
N ILE A 158 8.90 -10.54 7.89
CA ILE A 158 8.85 -10.83 9.31
C ILE A 158 9.63 -12.09 9.58
N TYR A 159 10.58 -11.99 10.51
CA TYR A 159 11.46 -13.09 10.88
C TYR A 159 11.43 -13.36 12.37
N ARG A 160 11.80 -14.57 12.75
CA ARG A 160 12.05 -14.99 14.13
C ARG A 160 13.24 -15.94 14.15
N LEU A 161 13.90 -16.08 15.30
CA LEU A 161 14.91 -17.13 15.48
C LEU A 161 14.29 -18.50 15.17
N SER A 162 14.99 -19.32 14.38
CA SER A 162 14.65 -20.73 14.24
C SER A 162 14.99 -21.43 15.55
N GLU A 163 14.01 -22.05 16.15
CA GLU A 163 14.20 -22.98 17.29
C GLU A 163 15.04 -24.15 16.87
#